data_0d91b6a0fbaa4afbc25897bef0225c21
#
_entry.id   0d91b6a0fbaa4afbc25897bef0225c21
#
_cell.length_a   1.000
_cell.length_b   1.000
_cell.length_c   1.000
_cell.angle_alpha   90.00
_cell.angle_beta   90.00
_cell.angle_gamma   90.00
#
_symmetry.space_group_name_H-M   'P 1'
#
loop_
_entity.id
_entity.type
_entity.pdbx_description
1 polymer ?
#
loop_
_entity_poly.entity_id
_entity_poly.type
_entity_poly.pdbx_seq_one_letter_code
_entity_poly.pdbx_strand_id
1 'polypeptide(L)'
;IHQNHVYAECGTNRVFLRAGTAPGTIRLTGVMGSIRNVITLQSNPADLSPLTAAPLPCRLPDYAACAPQRRDAFVPIAQADAAKYRPEDKCYTKILVNGQEPDTRGVRSVNENGRVWGAVLCILERLQTVIPDAFCYDWNAAGGCLTLHSGGHTVTAQVGVTHLLVDGKENLMDGQPYLTAEGALVMEVNALIPHITGTRTQYDDKVNVLRIETE
;
A
#
# COMPACT_ATOMS: atom_id res chain seq x y z
N ILE A 1 -8.36 16.34 20.00
CA ILE A 1 -7.64 15.72 18.85
C ILE A 1 -7.09 14.40 19.37
N HIS A 2 -7.62 13.28 18.88
CA HIS A 2 -7.15 11.95 19.30
C HIS A 2 -5.83 11.56 18.63
N GLN A 3 -5.52 12.18 17.49
CA GLN A 3 -4.23 12.07 16.80
C GLN A 3 -3.84 13.46 16.30
N ASN A 4 -2.60 13.83 16.52
CA ASN A 4 -2.05 15.08 16.03
C ASN A 4 -1.33 14.93 14.68
N HIS A 5 -1.29 13.72 14.13
CA HIS A 5 -0.73 13.43 12.82
C HIS A 5 -1.51 12.28 12.16
N VAL A 6 -1.54 12.30 10.84
CA VAL A 6 -2.10 11.25 9.98
C VAL A 6 -1.17 11.08 8.78
N TYR A 7 -1.07 9.89 8.27
CA TYR A 7 -0.25 9.58 7.09
C TYR A 7 -1.11 9.63 5.83
N ALA A 8 -0.53 10.11 4.74
CA ALA A 8 -1.18 10.06 3.45
C ALA A 8 -1.11 8.66 2.86
N GLU A 9 -2.22 8.15 2.38
CA GLU A 9 -2.30 6.91 1.62
C GLU A 9 -2.32 7.26 0.14
N CYS A 10 -1.45 6.65 -0.65
CA CYS A 10 -1.32 6.92 -2.08
C CYS A 10 -1.18 8.42 -2.41
N GLY A 11 -0.45 9.16 -1.57
CA GLY A 11 -0.24 10.61 -1.75
C GLY A 11 -1.43 11.49 -1.39
N THR A 12 -2.54 10.92 -0.93
CA THR A 12 -3.75 11.68 -0.59
C THR A 12 -4.23 11.31 0.81
N ASN A 13 -4.61 12.35 1.60
CA ASN A 13 -5.31 12.13 2.85
C ASN A 13 -6.36 13.22 3.08
N ARG A 14 -7.36 12.89 3.88
CA ARG A 14 -8.40 13.83 4.31
C ARG A 14 -8.27 14.06 5.80
N VAL A 15 -8.20 15.32 6.18
CA VAL A 15 -8.19 15.75 7.57
C VAL A 15 -9.47 16.50 7.84
N PHE A 16 -10.23 16.02 8.82
CA PHE A 16 -11.41 16.72 9.31
C PHE A 16 -11.01 17.59 10.48
N LEU A 17 -11.21 18.89 10.33
CA LEU A 17 -10.98 19.86 11.38
C LEU A 17 -12.30 20.20 12.05
N ARG A 18 -12.33 20.06 13.36
CA ARG A 18 -13.43 20.55 14.19
C ARG A 18 -12.92 21.73 15.01
N ALA A 19 -13.47 22.88 14.73
CA ALA A 19 -13.21 24.05 15.57
C ALA A 19 -13.87 23.87 16.96
N GLY A 20 -13.17 24.28 17.98
CA GLY A 20 -13.76 24.44 19.32
C GLY A 20 -14.59 25.72 19.38
N THR A 21 -15.20 25.97 20.55
CA THR A 21 -15.97 27.21 20.82
C THR A 21 -15.06 28.42 21.07
N ALA A 22 -13.81 28.19 21.41
CA ALA A 22 -12.83 29.26 21.64
C ALA A 22 -12.12 29.62 20.31
N PRO A 23 -11.91 30.93 20.05
CA PRO A 23 -11.13 31.36 18.89
C PRO A 23 -9.68 30.94 19.02
N GLY A 24 -9.02 30.71 17.90
CA GLY A 24 -7.64 30.29 17.92
C GLY A 24 -7.06 30.05 16.53
N THR A 25 -5.80 29.71 16.51
CA THR A 25 -5.06 29.40 15.28
C THR A 25 -4.91 27.88 15.15
N ILE A 26 -5.34 27.35 14.01
CA ILE A 26 -5.15 25.95 13.63
C ILE A 26 -4.02 25.92 12.62
N ARG A 27 -2.97 25.15 12.89
CA ARG A 27 -1.84 24.99 12.00
C ARG A 27 -1.78 23.55 11.49
N LEU A 28 -1.87 23.40 10.18
CA LEU A 28 -1.70 22.12 9.49
C LEU A 28 -0.33 22.09 8.84
N THR A 29 0.43 21.05 9.08
CA THR A 29 1.74 20.85 8.47
C THR A 29 1.72 19.56 7.66
N GLY A 30 1.94 19.67 6.35
CA GLY A 30 2.20 18.53 5.47
C GLY A 30 3.71 18.32 5.33
N VAL A 31 4.16 17.08 5.44
CA VAL A 31 5.57 16.69 5.26
C VAL A 31 5.63 15.51 4.28
N MET A 32 6.48 15.65 3.27
CA MET A 32 6.75 14.58 2.30
C MET A 32 8.25 14.59 1.99
N GLY A 33 8.98 13.67 2.60
CA GLY A 33 10.45 13.67 2.56
C GLY A 33 11.03 14.97 3.09
N SER A 34 11.77 15.71 2.27
CA SER A 34 12.32 17.03 2.60
C SER A 34 11.34 18.20 2.38
N ILE A 35 10.22 17.96 1.72
CA ILE A 35 9.22 18.98 1.42
C ILE A 35 8.32 19.18 2.64
N ARG A 36 8.18 20.44 3.05
CA ARG A 36 7.28 20.84 4.14
C ARG A 36 6.40 21.99 3.68
N ASN A 37 5.10 21.84 3.85
CA ASN A 37 4.14 22.91 3.62
C ASN A 37 3.30 23.14 4.89
N VAL A 38 2.89 24.38 5.14
CA VAL A 38 2.15 24.79 6.32
C VAL A 38 0.96 25.62 5.91
N ILE A 39 -0.23 25.20 6.33
CA ILE A 39 -1.48 25.97 6.18
C ILE A 39 -1.90 26.44 7.56
N THR A 40 -2.20 27.73 7.69
CA THR A 40 -2.68 28.33 8.92
C THR A 40 -4.12 28.79 8.72
N LEU A 41 -5.02 28.33 9.57
CA LEU A 41 -6.42 28.68 9.59
C LEU A 41 -6.72 29.44 10.90
N GLN A 42 -7.53 30.47 10.82
CA GLN A 42 -8.00 31.20 11.99
C GLN A 42 -9.43 30.76 12.33
N SER A 43 -9.65 30.37 13.56
CA SER A 43 -10.98 30.12 14.11
C SER A 43 -11.44 31.40 14.81
N ASN A 44 -12.50 32.00 14.31
CA ASN A 44 -13.11 33.16 14.93
C ASN A 44 -14.09 32.71 16.03
N PRO A 45 -14.44 33.61 17.01
CA PRO A 45 -15.48 33.30 17.94
C PRO A 45 -16.77 32.97 17.20
N ALA A 46 -17.44 31.87 17.58
CA ALA A 46 -18.75 31.58 17.06
C ALA A 46 -19.76 32.59 17.58
N ASP A 47 -20.47 33.26 16.70
CA ASP A 47 -21.66 34.03 17.08
C ASP A 47 -22.79 33.03 17.36
N LEU A 48 -23.04 32.80 18.63
CA LEU A 48 -24.09 31.91 19.10
C LEU A 48 -25.45 32.64 19.27
N SER A 49 -25.49 33.93 19.01
CA SER A 49 -26.72 34.73 19.16
C SER A 49 -27.89 34.23 18.31
N PRO A 50 -27.70 33.74 17.09
CA PRO A 50 -28.78 33.13 16.32
C PRO A 50 -29.27 31.79 16.86
N LEU A 51 -28.45 31.08 17.64
CA LEU A 51 -28.73 29.73 18.15
C LEU A 51 -29.50 29.76 19.46
N THR A 52 -29.56 30.92 20.14
CA THR A 52 -30.32 31.09 21.39
C THR A 52 -31.82 31.29 21.17
N ALA A 53 -32.25 31.52 19.94
CA ALA A 53 -33.62 31.81 19.58
C ALA A 53 -34.50 30.58 19.28
N ALA A 54 -33.90 29.42 19.03
CA ALA A 54 -34.65 28.18 18.84
C ALA A 54 -33.90 27.01 19.51
N PRO A 55 -34.55 26.22 20.36
CA PRO A 55 -33.95 24.98 20.82
C PRO A 55 -33.71 24.11 19.61
N LEU A 56 -32.45 23.79 19.31
CA LEU A 56 -32.11 22.81 18.28
C LEU A 56 -32.82 21.50 18.62
N PRO A 57 -33.70 20.98 17.75
CA PRO A 57 -34.46 19.76 18.02
C PRO A 57 -33.58 18.51 18.07
N CYS A 58 -32.31 18.66 17.74
CA CYS A 58 -31.33 17.57 17.79
C CYS A 58 -30.28 17.89 18.87
N ARG A 59 -30.36 17.22 19.99
CA ARG A 59 -29.10 16.92 20.69
C ARG A 59 -28.23 16.22 19.63
N LEU A 60 -27.13 16.86 19.27
CA LEU A 60 -26.04 16.11 18.63
C LEU A 60 -25.84 14.86 19.49
N PRO A 61 -25.89 13.66 18.91
CA PRO A 61 -25.69 12.46 19.70
C PRO A 61 -24.44 12.67 20.52
N ASP A 62 -24.59 12.46 21.84
CA ASP A 62 -23.45 12.56 22.74
C ASP A 62 -22.42 11.55 22.22
N TYR A 63 -21.39 12.03 21.54
CA TYR A 63 -20.34 11.21 21.01
C TYR A 63 -19.66 10.36 22.09
N ALA A 64 -19.76 10.78 23.36
CA ALA A 64 -19.33 9.99 24.49
C ALA A 64 -20.27 8.80 24.76
N ALA A 65 -21.58 8.93 24.47
CA ALA A 65 -22.55 7.84 24.65
C ALA A 65 -22.57 6.87 23.43
N CYS A 66 -22.22 7.36 22.23
CA CYS A 66 -22.05 6.51 21.03
C CYS A 66 -20.67 5.87 20.93
N ALA A 67 -19.80 6.15 21.89
CA ALA A 67 -18.38 5.82 21.83
C ALA A 67 -17.94 4.41 22.25
N PRO A 68 -18.70 3.54 22.95
CA PRO A 68 -18.14 2.26 23.34
C PRO A 68 -17.69 1.42 22.15
N GLN A 69 -18.53 1.31 21.13
CA GLN A 69 -18.21 0.47 19.96
C GLN A 69 -17.14 1.06 19.03
N ARG A 70 -17.02 2.40 18.98
CA ARG A 70 -15.98 3.05 18.19
C ARG A 70 -14.69 3.29 18.96
N ARG A 71 -14.75 3.36 20.29
CA ARG A 71 -13.55 3.42 21.13
C ARG A 71 -12.76 2.12 21.03
N ASP A 72 -13.42 0.98 20.97
CA ASP A 72 -12.75 -0.32 20.84
C ASP A 72 -12.12 -0.49 19.46
N ALA A 73 -12.69 0.13 18.42
CA ALA A 73 -12.08 0.20 17.09
C ALA A 73 -10.93 1.22 16.97
N PHE A 74 -10.89 2.21 17.89
CA PHE A 74 -9.85 3.24 17.94
C PHE A 74 -9.14 3.24 19.30
N VAL A 75 -8.96 2.07 19.92
CA VAL A 75 -8.05 1.96 21.06
C VAL A 75 -6.71 2.56 20.61
N PRO A 76 -6.24 3.64 21.25
CA PRO A 76 -4.91 4.14 20.95
C PRO A 76 -3.98 2.95 21.17
N ILE A 77 -3.34 2.51 20.12
CA ILE A 77 -2.30 1.48 20.22
C ILE A 77 -1.38 1.97 21.33
N ALA A 78 -1.28 1.22 22.43
CA ALA A 78 -0.42 1.58 23.52
C ALA A 78 0.98 1.87 22.95
N GLN A 79 1.69 2.86 23.50
CA GLN A 79 2.99 3.26 22.94
C GLN A 79 3.95 2.09 22.74
N ALA A 80 3.84 1.04 23.59
CA ALA A 80 4.57 -0.22 23.43
C ALA A 80 4.17 -1.00 22.18
N ASP A 81 2.91 -0.90 21.73
CA ASP A 81 2.42 -1.55 20.52
C ASP A 81 2.59 -0.65 19.30
N ALA A 82 2.66 0.68 19.47
CA ALA A 82 2.99 1.60 18.39
C ALA A 82 4.39 1.34 17.80
N ALA A 83 5.32 0.83 18.60
CA ALA A 83 6.63 0.40 18.11
C ALA A 83 6.56 -0.88 17.25
N LYS A 84 5.53 -1.71 17.44
CA LYS A 84 5.24 -2.92 16.63
C LYS A 84 4.44 -2.59 15.38
N TYR A 85 3.69 -1.51 15.40
CA TYR A 85 2.88 -1.01 14.30
C TYR A 85 3.56 0.22 13.70
N ARG A 86 4.55 0.01 12.86
CA ARG A 86 4.92 1.05 11.91
C ARG A 86 3.79 1.11 10.89
N PRO A 87 3.12 2.27 10.71
CA PRO A 87 2.09 2.42 9.67
C PRO A 87 2.61 2.03 8.29
N GLU A 88 3.91 2.22 8.07
CA GLU A 88 4.68 1.79 6.92
C GLU A 88 4.63 0.27 6.72
N ASP A 89 4.66 -0.51 7.79
CA ASP A 89 4.67 -1.98 7.72
C ASP A 89 3.28 -2.58 7.44
N LYS A 90 2.20 -1.83 7.67
CA LYS A 90 0.82 -2.29 7.37
C LYS A 90 0.41 -2.09 5.92
N CYS A 91 0.94 -1.06 5.28
CA CYS A 91 0.63 -0.73 3.88
C CYS A 91 1.53 -1.48 2.89
N TYR A 92 2.67 -2.01 3.36
CA TYR A 92 3.67 -2.63 2.49
C TYR A 92 3.85 -4.09 2.84
N THR A 93 3.73 -4.91 1.81
CA THR A 93 3.97 -6.35 1.90
C THR A 93 5.46 -6.60 1.73
N LYS A 94 6.07 -7.32 2.66
CA LYS A 94 7.41 -7.84 2.44
C LYS A 94 7.36 -9.01 1.48
N ILE A 95 8.31 -9.05 0.55
CA ILE A 95 8.53 -10.20 -0.31
C ILE A 95 9.86 -10.82 0.10
N LEU A 96 9.85 -12.11 0.40
CA LEU A 96 11.03 -12.86 0.77
C LEU A 96 11.26 -13.98 -0.26
N VAL A 97 12.46 -14.04 -0.80
CA VAL A 97 12.93 -15.15 -1.64
C VAL A 97 13.88 -15.99 -0.80
N ASN A 98 13.50 -17.21 -0.45
CA ASN A 98 14.22 -18.07 0.49
C ASN A 98 14.62 -17.34 1.78
N GLY A 99 13.66 -16.60 2.35
CA GLY A 99 13.85 -15.86 3.60
C GLY A 99 14.63 -14.54 3.48
N GLN A 100 15.09 -14.15 2.30
CA GLN A 100 15.81 -12.91 2.06
C GLN A 100 15.00 -11.94 1.21
N GLU A 101 14.99 -10.68 1.61
CA GLU A 101 14.31 -9.60 0.88
C GLU A 101 15.13 -9.22 -0.38
N PRO A 102 14.52 -9.20 -1.58
CA PRO A 102 15.20 -8.73 -2.78
C PRO A 102 15.42 -7.21 -2.69
N ASP A 103 16.49 -6.73 -3.31
CA ASP A 103 16.72 -5.29 -3.45
C ASP A 103 15.75 -4.71 -4.48
N THR A 104 14.64 -4.18 -4.01
CA THR A 104 13.58 -3.60 -4.85
C THR A 104 13.90 -2.18 -5.33
N ARG A 105 15.11 -1.67 -5.08
CA ARG A 105 15.55 -0.30 -5.45
C ARG A 105 14.58 0.78 -4.95
N GLY A 106 14.03 0.56 -3.74
CA GLY A 106 13.09 1.48 -3.09
C GLY A 106 11.64 1.36 -3.53
N VAL A 107 11.31 0.47 -4.47
CA VAL A 107 9.92 0.17 -4.83
C VAL A 107 9.28 -0.68 -3.75
N ARG A 108 8.20 -0.19 -3.17
CA ARG A 108 7.47 -0.87 -2.11
C ARG A 108 6.41 -1.79 -2.70
N SER A 109 6.33 -3.00 -2.16
CA SER A 109 5.30 -3.95 -2.55
C SER A 109 4.03 -3.73 -1.73
N VAL A 110 2.87 -3.92 -2.33
CA VAL A 110 1.56 -3.74 -1.69
C VAL A 110 0.72 -4.99 -1.88
N ASN A 111 -0.13 -5.28 -0.91
CA ASN A 111 -1.14 -6.31 -1.02
C ASN A 111 -2.51 -5.65 -1.22
N GLU A 112 -3.15 -5.97 -2.32
CA GLU A 112 -4.51 -5.57 -2.63
C GLU A 112 -5.38 -6.85 -2.74
N ASN A 113 -6.25 -7.05 -1.75
CA ASN A 113 -7.19 -8.20 -1.72
C ASN A 113 -6.54 -9.58 -1.88
N GLY A 114 -5.36 -9.80 -1.29
CA GLY A 114 -4.63 -11.06 -1.41
C GLY A 114 -3.73 -11.15 -2.65
N ARG A 115 -3.67 -10.09 -3.45
CA ARG A 115 -2.80 -9.97 -4.60
C ARG A 115 -1.62 -9.06 -4.27
N VAL A 116 -0.43 -9.60 -4.37
CA VAL A 116 0.80 -8.86 -4.05
C VAL A 116 1.38 -8.24 -5.30
N TRP A 117 1.48 -6.91 -5.28
CA TRP A 117 2.10 -6.11 -6.34
C TRP A 117 3.51 -5.71 -5.93
N GLY A 118 4.48 -5.86 -6.80
CA GLY A 118 5.87 -5.56 -6.47
C GLY A 118 6.76 -5.38 -7.69
N ALA A 119 8.00 -4.93 -7.45
CA ALA A 119 9.04 -4.76 -8.47
C ALA A 119 9.49 -6.12 -9.00
N VAL A 120 8.80 -6.63 -10.01
CA VAL A 120 8.95 -8.01 -10.46
C VAL A 120 10.34 -8.31 -11.01
N LEU A 121 10.97 -7.38 -11.73
CA LEU A 121 12.31 -7.60 -12.28
C LEU A 121 13.34 -7.83 -11.17
N CYS A 122 13.25 -7.08 -10.06
CA CYS A 122 14.14 -7.28 -8.90
C CYS A 122 13.93 -8.66 -8.25
N ILE A 123 12.68 -9.15 -8.22
CA ILE A 123 12.36 -10.48 -7.72
C ILE A 123 12.94 -11.56 -8.66
N LEU A 124 12.81 -11.38 -9.98
CA LEU A 124 13.38 -12.29 -10.98
C LEU A 124 14.91 -12.30 -10.92
N GLU A 125 15.55 -11.12 -10.82
CA GLU A 125 17.00 -11.01 -10.60
C GLU A 125 17.44 -11.82 -9.37
N ARG A 126 16.70 -11.69 -8.26
CA ARG A 126 16.99 -12.44 -7.04
C ARG A 126 16.77 -13.95 -7.23
N LEU A 127 15.71 -14.36 -7.89
CA LEU A 127 15.45 -15.77 -8.17
C LEU A 127 16.53 -16.37 -9.08
N GLN A 128 17.00 -15.64 -10.09
CA GLN A 128 18.12 -16.11 -10.95
C GLN A 128 19.41 -16.36 -10.16
N THR A 129 19.65 -15.65 -9.06
CA THR A 129 20.82 -15.96 -8.21
C THR A 129 20.68 -17.26 -7.42
N VAL A 130 19.45 -17.75 -7.22
CA VAL A 130 19.15 -18.94 -6.42
C VAL A 130 18.93 -20.17 -7.31
N ILE A 131 18.21 -19.99 -8.42
CA ILE A 131 17.84 -21.04 -9.38
C ILE A 131 18.17 -20.59 -10.82
N PRO A 132 19.47 -20.42 -11.17
CA PRO A 132 19.89 -19.78 -12.42
C PRO A 132 19.40 -20.51 -13.68
N ASP A 133 19.25 -21.83 -13.61
CA ASP A 133 18.90 -22.67 -14.78
C ASP A 133 17.39 -22.97 -14.87
N ALA A 134 16.57 -22.53 -13.89
CA ALA A 134 15.14 -22.86 -13.83
C ALA A 134 14.32 -22.02 -14.81
N PHE A 135 14.79 -20.84 -15.15
CA PHE A 135 14.10 -19.91 -16.05
C PHE A 135 15.05 -18.88 -16.67
N CYS A 136 14.61 -18.30 -17.76
CA CYS A 136 15.19 -17.07 -18.30
C CYS A 136 14.09 -16.06 -18.60
N TYR A 137 14.44 -14.79 -18.63
CA TYR A 137 13.48 -13.75 -19.00
C TYR A 137 14.14 -12.68 -19.85
N ASP A 138 13.34 -12.03 -20.67
CA ASP A 138 13.67 -10.84 -21.44
C ASP A 138 12.74 -9.69 -21.08
N TRP A 139 13.29 -8.51 -20.85
CA TRP A 139 12.55 -7.30 -20.60
C TRP A 139 12.79 -6.28 -21.69
N ASN A 140 11.79 -6.08 -22.54
CA ASN A 140 11.77 -5.02 -23.55
C ASN A 140 11.18 -3.74 -22.97
N ALA A 141 12.03 -2.85 -22.45
CA ALA A 141 11.58 -1.59 -21.85
C ALA A 141 10.87 -0.66 -22.83
N ALA A 142 11.27 -0.65 -24.12
CA ALA A 142 10.65 0.20 -25.14
C ALA A 142 9.23 -0.26 -25.48
N GLY A 143 8.99 -1.58 -25.50
CA GLY A 143 7.68 -2.15 -25.76
C GLY A 143 6.86 -2.38 -24.49
N GLY A 144 7.45 -2.21 -23.29
CA GLY A 144 6.81 -2.51 -22.02
C GLY A 144 6.41 -3.98 -21.87
N CYS A 145 7.20 -4.89 -22.46
CA CYS A 145 6.88 -6.32 -22.53
C CYS A 145 7.92 -7.15 -21.77
N LEU A 146 7.45 -7.99 -20.84
CA LEU A 146 8.23 -9.01 -20.15
C LEU A 146 7.88 -10.37 -20.74
N THR A 147 8.91 -11.13 -21.17
CA THR A 147 8.77 -12.52 -21.58
C THR A 147 9.59 -13.39 -20.64
N LEU A 148 8.98 -14.44 -20.12
CA LEU A 148 9.61 -15.39 -19.21
C LEU A 148 9.47 -16.80 -19.79
N HIS A 149 10.53 -17.57 -19.76
CA HIS A 149 10.58 -18.97 -20.19
C HIS A 149 10.98 -19.86 -19.02
N SER A 150 10.16 -20.82 -18.66
CA SER A 150 10.43 -21.77 -17.57
C SER A 150 9.68 -23.09 -17.79
N GLY A 151 10.35 -24.22 -17.57
CA GLY A 151 9.75 -25.56 -17.64
C GLY A 151 9.06 -25.89 -18.98
N GLY A 152 9.53 -25.29 -20.08
CA GLY A 152 8.92 -25.44 -21.42
C GLY A 152 7.73 -24.53 -21.69
N HIS A 153 7.35 -23.67 -20.72
CA HIS A 153 6.28 -22.68 -20.84
C HIS A 153 6.84 -21.30 -21.15
N THR A 154 6.05 -20.52 -21.87
CA THR A 154 6.31 -19.11 -22.12
C THR A 154 5.23 -18.25 -21.50
N VAL A 155 5.64 -17.30 -20.68
CA VAL A 155 4.73 -16.33 -20.05
C VAL A 155 5.08 -14.94 -20.55
N THR A 156 4.09 -14.22 -21.06
CA THR A 156 4.26 -12.84 -21.52
C THR A 156 3.34 -11.91 -20.74
N ALA A 157 3.92 -10.81 -20.26
CA ALA A 157 3.20 -9.73 -19.58
C ALA A 157 3.48 -8.41 -20.27
N GLN A 158 2.48 -7.55 -20.41
CA GLN A 158 2.64 -6.24 -21.02
C GLN A 158 2.11 -5.14 -20.11
N VAL A 159 2.84 -4.04 -20.04
CA VAL A 159 2.42 -2.82 -19.32
C VAL A 159 1.08 -2.34 -19.86
N GLY A 160 0.16 -2.03 -18.95
CA GLY A 160 -1.19 -1.56 -19.30
C GLY A 160 -2.20 -2.65 -19.69
N VAL A 161 -1.82 -3.93 -19.64
CA VAL A 161 -2.68 -5.06 -20.01
C VAL A 161 -3.00 -5.91 -18.78
N THR A 162 -4.28 -6.21 -18.55
CA THR A 162 -4.78 -6.91 -17.35
C THR A 162 -4.67 -8.43 -17.38
N HIS A 163 -3.94 -9.00 -18.32
CA HIS A 163 -3.74 -10.43 -18.41
C HIS A 163 -2.30 -10.79 -18.77
N LEU A 164 -1.87 -11.96 -18.30
CA LEU A 164 -0.69 -12.66 -18.78
C LEU A 164 -1.09 -13.57 -19.93
N LEU A 165 -0.19 -13.75 -20.87
CA LEU A 165 -0.30 -14.85 -21.83
C LEU A 165 0.61 -16.00 -21.37
N VAL A 166 0.02 -17.14 -21.06
CA VAL A 166 0.72 -18.37 -20.71
C VAL A 166 0.54 -19.34 -21.87
N ASP A 167 1.59 -19.60 -22.63
CA ASP A 167 1.53 -20.39 -23.87
C ASP A 167 0.44 -19.90 -24.84
N GLY A 168 0.28 -18.57 -24.92
CA GLY A 168 -0.73 -17.93 -25.74
C GLY A 168 -2.15 -17.93 -25.18
N LYS A 169 -2.38 -18.45 -23.96
CA LYS A 169 -3.68 -18.40 -23.26
C LYS A 169 -3.71 -17.27 -22.25
N GLU A 170 -4.82 -16.55 -22.21
CA GLU A 170 -5.00 -15.45 -21.28
C GLU A 170 -5.22 -15.95 -19.84
N ASN A 171 -4.46 -15.37 -18.91
CA ASN A 171 -4.61 -15.49 -17.47
C ASN A 171 -4.83 -14.09 -16.89
N LEU A 172 -6.00 -13.84 -16.30
CA LEU A 172 -6.37 -12.54 -15.76
C LEU A 172 -5.56 -12.20 -14.50
N MET A 173 -5.13 -10.95 -14.42
CA MET A 173 -4.61 -10.29 -13.23
C MET A 173 -5.66 -9.31 -12.69
N ASP A 174 -5.59 -8.97 -11.41
CA ASP A 174 -6.54 -8.02 -10.81
C ASP A 174 -6.25 -6.54 -11.19
N GLY A 175 -5.20 -6.29 -11.94
CA GLY A 175 -4.85 -4.94 -12.40
C GLY A 175 -3.86 -4.98 -13.56
N GLN A 176 -3.41 -3.80 -13.94
CA GLN A 176 -2.48 -3.62 -15.05
C GLN A 176 -1.06 -3.44 -14.54
N PRO A 177 -0.06 -4.17 -15.07
CA PRO A 177 1.35 -3.85 -14.86
C PRO A 177 1.64 -2.40 -15.26
N TYR A 178 2.49 -1.74 -14.51
CA TYR A 178 2.88 -0.35 -14.78
C TYR A 178 4.37 -0.11 -14.50
N LEU A 179 4.90 0.96 -15.06
CA LEU A 179 6.24 1.44 -14.75
C LEU A 179 6.17 2.55 -13.70
N THR A 180 7.06 2.50 -12.72
CA THR A 180 7.27 3.63 -11.81
C THR A 180 7.99 4.77 -12.54
N ALA A 181 8.05 5.95 -11.90
CA ALA A 181 8.79 7.09 -12.45
C ALA A 181 10.29 6.77 -12.66
N GLU A 182 10.83 5.86 -11.87
CA GLU A 182 12.21 5.38 -11.94
C GLU A 182 12.39 4.23 -12.94
N GLY A 183 11.33 3.82 -13.63
CA GLY A 183 11.37 2.78 -14.66
C GLY A 183 11.29 1.35 -14.14
N ALA A 184 10.93 1.13 -12.86
CA ALA A 184 10.73 -0.21 -12.34
C ALA A 184 9.38 -0.80 -12.79
N LEU A 185 9.38 -2.04 -13.27
CA LEU A 185 8.16 -2.76 -13.62
C LEU A 185 7.49 -3.30 -12.35
N VAL A 186 6.29 -2.80 -12.07
CA VAL A 186 5.43 -3.27 -10.99
C VAL A 186 4.29 -4.08 -11.58
N MET A 187 4.12 -5.29 -11.09
CA MET A 187 3.02 -6.17 -11.50
C MET A 187 2.64 -7.15 -10.38
N GLU A 188 1.57 -7.88 -10.58
CA GLU A 188 1.09 -8.90 -9.66
C GLU A 188 2.08 -10.08 -9.58
N VAL A 189 2.77 -10.19 -8.44
CA VAL A 189 3.79 -11.23 -8.19
C VAL A 189 3.16 -12.61 -8.14
N ASN A 190 2.00 -12.72 -7.50
CA ASN A 190 1.26 -13.99 -7.38
C ASN A 190 0.80 -14.54 -8.74
N ALA A 191 0.64 -13.70 -9.76
CA ALA A 191 0.26 -14.13 -11.09
C ALA A 191 1.45 -14.67 -11.89
N LEU A 192 2.65 -14.13 -11.71
CA LEU A 192 3.83 -14.49 -12.50
C LEU A 192 4.64 -15.64 -11.90
N ILE A 193 4.98 -15.54 -10.62
CA ILE A 193 5.96 -16.44 -9.97
C ILE A 193 5.53 -17.91 -10.00
N PRO A 194 4.24 -18.30 -9.87
CA PRO A 194 3.84 -19.71 -9.97
C PRO A 194 4.16 -20.39 -11.30
N HIS A 195 4.48 -19.61 -12.34
CA HIS A 195 4.90 -20.15 -13.65
C HIS A 195 6.40 -20.43 -13.74
N ILE A 196 7.17 -20.12 -12.69
CA ILE A 196 8.59 -20.48 -12.61
C ILE A 196 8.69 -21.86 -11.97
N THR A 197 9.24 -22.80 -12.70
CA THR A 197 9.43 -24.18 -12.24
C THR A 197 10.30 -24.22 -10.98
N GLY A 198 9.90 -25.02 -9.99
CA GLY A 198 10.61 -25.16 -8.73
C GLY A 198 10.36 -23.99 -7.76
N THR A 199 9.34 -23.15 -8.00
CA THR A 199 8.98 -22.09 -7.05
C THR A 199 7.61 -22.35 -6.40
N ARG A 200 7.48 -21.93 -5.16
CA ARG A 200 6.21 -21.89 -4.43
C ARG A 200 6.03 -20.52 -3.81
N THR A 201 4.80 -20.03 -3.85
CA THR A 201 4.43 -18.78 -3.21
C THR A 201 3.49 -19.04 -2.05
N GLN A 202 3.75 -18.43 -0.90
CA GLN A 202 2.88 -18.46 0.26
C GLN A 202 2.75 -17.07 0.86
N TYR A 203 1.53 -16.60 0.99
CA TYR A 203 1.25 -15.33 1.65
C TYR A 203 0.83 -15.57 3.10
N ASP A 204 1.44 -14.85 4.02
CA ASP A 204 1.13 -14.85 5.45
C ASP A 204 0.46 -13.52 5.80
N ASP A 205 -0.86 -13.55 6.00
CA ASP A 205 -1.70 -12.39 6.28
C ASP A 205 -1.43 -11.77 7.66
N LYS A 206 -0.94 -12.57 8.61
CA LYS A 206 -0.69 -12.10 9.98
C LYS A 206 0.50 -11.14 10.06
N VAL A 207 1.49 -11.37 9.23
CA VAL A 207 2.72 -10.57 9.20
C VAL A 207 2.89 -9.78 7.91
N ASN A 208 1.92 -9.89 6.98
CA ASN A 208 1.92 -9.24 5.67
C ASN A 208 3.20 -9.54 4.87
N VAL A 209 3.49 -10.83 4.70
CA VAL A 209 4.69 -11.31 4.01
C VAL A 209 4.32 -12.28 2.91
N LEU A 210 4.81 -12.05 1.70
CA LEU A 210 4.82 -13.03 0.62
C LEU A 210 6.16 -13.79 0.65
N ARG A 211 6.10 -15.09 0.86
CA ARG A 211 7.27 -15.97 0.77
C ARG A 211 7.30 -16.63 -0.60
N ILE A 212 8.46 -16.58 -1.22
CA ILE A 212 8.78 -17.30 -2.45
C ILE A 212 9.88 -18.28 -2.07
N GLU A 213 9.57 -19.55 -2.13
CA GLU A 213 10.50 -20.63 -1.78
C GLU A 213 10.84 -21.41 -3.04
N THR A 214 12.08 -21.84 -3.14
CA THR A 214 12.57 -22.69 -4.24
C THR A 214 12.83 -24.10 -3.73
N GLU A 215 12.51 -25.10 -4.55
CA GLU A 215 12.75 -26.51 -4.25
C GLU A 215 14.23 -26.87 -4.44
#